data_b8fea74aae0d23e4daafecfce509a563
#
_entry.id   b8fea74aae0d23e4daafecfce509a563
#
_cell.length_a   1.000
_cell.length_b   1.000
_cell.length_c   1.000
_cell.angle_alpha   90.00
_cell.angle_beta   90.00
_cell.angle_gamma   90.00
#
_symmetry.space_group_name_H-M   'P 1'
#
loop_
_entity.id
_entity.type
_entity.pdbx_description
1 polymer ?
#
loop_
_entity_poly.entity_id
_entity_poly.type
_entity_poly.pdbx_seq_one_letter_code
_entity_poly.pdbx_strand_id
1 'polypeptide(L)'
;MKVPPLSERPVNEEEEQAFLAPTSRRKKRSIADTRAALRPWVIGIGLTVLVAVACVVAYRLAAGIGSWSENPSAAATPTVHPAPAPTVSSEPAMSGGYEIGPDGVLVRPAEFAADTYTKPELPEAAKENTERGAEAAAEYYLAVATYAWNTGDTAALATLSDDASGFAQSLINKIDNDYSNGWAYGKSLSVDHVLLLEPVPANGSDVPPNTIGVKFSVTAVDGTKCSGKRITVRNEEYQSTISLFMTWQENRWVATQGRAEADGR
;
A
#
# COMPACT_ATOMS: atom_id res chain seq x y z
N MET A 1 -49.28 -35.98 28.55
CA MET A 1 -49.05 -35.99 27.10
C MET A 1 -48.15 -37.21 26.82
N LYS A 2 -48.62 -38.21 26.07
CA LYS A 2 -47.86 -39.39 25.70
C LYS A 2 -47.14 -39.10 24.38
N VAL A 3 -45.81 -39.25 24.40
CA VAL A 3 -44.97 -39.18 23.21
C VAL A 3 -45.21 -40.45 22.39
N PRO A 4 -45.50 -40.37 21.06
CA PRO A 4 -45.67 -41.55 20.23
C PRO A 4 -44.29 -42.22 20.02
N PRO A 5 -44.28 -43.59 19.92
CA PRO A 5 -43.04 -44.31 19.66
C PRO A 5 -42.53 -44.04 18.25
N LEU A 6 -41.17 -43.90 18.15
CA LEU A 6 -40.46 -43.85 16.89
C LEU A 6 -40.74 -45.12 16.07
N SER A 7 -41.27 -44.96 14.87
CA SER A 7 -41.51 -46.01 13.90
C SER A 7 -40.15 -46.58 13.44
N GLU A 8 -39.81 -47.80 13.85
CA GLU A 8 -38.70 -48.56 13.30
C GLU A 8 -39.06 -48.92 11.85
N ARG A 9 -38.53 -48.19 10.89
CA ARG A 9 -38.54 -48.62 9.48
C ARG A 9 -37.48 -49.69 9.32
N PRO A 10 -37.79 -50.89 8.79
CA PRO A 10 -36.74 -51.82 8.41
C PRO A 10 -35.89 -51.21 7.30
N VAL A 11 -34.59 -51.11 7.54
CA VAL A 11 -33.62 -50.67 6.54
C VAL A 11 -33.52 -51.80 5.49
N ASN A 12 -33.78 -51.46 4.22
CA ASN A 12 -33.63 -52.41 3.13
C ASN A 12 -32.14 -52.68 2.90
N GLU A 13 -31.78 -53.98 2.75
CA GLU A 13 -30.40 -54.43 2.49
C GLU A 13 -29.77 -53.74 1.25
N GLU A 14 -30.58 -53.28 0.31
CA GLU A 14 -30.12 -52.48 -0.86
C GLU A 14 -29.61 -51.09 -0.51
N GLU A 15 -30.16 -50.46 0.56
CA GLU A 15 -29.66 -49.15 1.03
C GLU A 15 -28.32 -49.28 1.75
N GLU A 16 -28.11 -50.38 2.47
CA GLU A 16 -26.87 -50.67 3.17
C GLU A 16 -25.71 -50.96 2.18
N GLN A 17 -26.00 -51.63 1.06
CA GLN A 17 -25.03 -51.92 -0.01
C GLN A 17 -24.67 -50.63 -0.81
N ALA A 18 -25.59 -49.69 -0.95
CA ALA A 18 -25.31 -48.40 -1.59
C ALA A 18 -24.38 -47.50 -0.75
N PHE A 19 -24.40 -47.67 0.59
CA PHE A 19 -23.51 -46.91 1.50
C PHE A 19 -22.08 -47.47 1.51
N LEU A 20 -21.88 -48.74 1.14
CA LEU A 20 -20.60 -49.41 1.11
C LEU A 20 -19.94 -49.44 -0.28
N ALA A 21 -20.60 -48.87 -1.30
CA ALA A 21 -20.00 -48.77 -2.61
C ALA A 21 -18.79 -47.81 -2.58
N PRO A 22 -17.58 -48.24 -3.04
CA PRO A 22 -16.42 -47.39 -3.03
C PRO A 22 -16.67 -46.20 -3.96
N THR A 23 -16.81 -45.01 -3.37
CA THR A 23 -16.85 -43.76 -4.13
C THR A 23 -15.62 -43.72 -5.03
N SER A 24 -15.86 -43.74 -6.34
CA SER A 24 -14.84 -43.57 -7.37
C SER A 24 -13.91 -42.44 -6.98
N ARG A 25 -12.69 -42.76 -6.61
CA ARG A 25 -11.63 -41.79 -6.31
C ARG A 25 -11.38 -40.96 -7.58
N ARG A 26 -12.04 -39.82 -7.67
CA ARG A 26 -11.66 -38.78 -8.61
C ARG A 26 -10.20 -38.42 -8.30
N LYS A 27 -9.28 -38.86 -9.16
CA LYS A 27 -7.85 -38.61 -9.05
C LYS A 27 -7.66 -37.10 -8.92
N LYS A 28 -7.42 -36.60 -7.71
CA LYS A 28 -7.04 -35.19 -7.49
C LYS A 28 -5.75 -34.98 -8.26
N ARG A 29 -5.81 -34.24 -9.36
CA ARG A 29 -4.61 -33.79 -10.06
C ARG A 29 -3.76 -33.02 -9.04
N SER A 30 -2.53 -33.46 -8.85
CA SER A 30 -1.57 -32.84 -7.96
C SER A 30 -1.31 -31.42 -8.43
N ILE A 31 -1.23 -30.47 -7.49
CA ILE A 31 -0.84 -29.07 -7.76
C ILE A 31 0.52 -29.01 -8.47
N ALA A 32 1.38 -30.02 -8.29
CA ALA A 32 2.66 -30.17 -8.97
C ALA A 32 2.51 -30.38 -10.48
N ASP A 33 1.50 -31.16 -10.93
CA ASP A 33 1.26 -31.42 -12.35
C ASP A 33 0.73 -30.18 -13.08
N THR A 34 -0.03 -29.33 -12.37
CA THR A 34 -0.52 -28.05 -12.93
C THR A 34 0.61 -27.02 -13.07
N ARG A 35 1.58 -27.03 -12.15
CA ARG A 35 2.76 -26.13 -12.23
C ARG A 35 3.70 -26.51 -13.38
N ALA A 36 3.85 -27.79 -13.68
CA ALA A 36 4.67 -28.24 -14.81
C ALA A 36 4.09 -27.86 -16.17
N ALA A 37 2.76 -27.85 -16.30
CA ALA A 37 2.07 -27.51 -17.55
C ALA A 37 2.05 -25.98 -17.84
N LEU A 38 2.15 -25.12 -16.80
CA LEU A 38 2.10 -23.67 -16.95
C LEU A 38 3.48 -23.02 -17.17
N ARG A 39 4.58 -23.76 -16.92
CA ARG A 39 5.94 -23.22 -17.05
C ARG A 39 6.26 -22.59 -18.42
N PRO A 40 5.94 -23.19 -19.58
CA PRO A 40 6.24 -22.58 -20.87
C PRO A 40 5.41 -21.31 -21.16
N TRP A 41 4.20 -21.21 -20.60
CA TRP A 41 3.32 -20.05 -20.81
C TRP A 41 3.78 -18.82 -20.03
N VAL A 42 4.22 -19.01 -18.79
CA VAL A 42 4.72 -17.92 -17.95
C VAL A 42 6.01 -17.33 -18.51
N ILE A 43 6.90 -18.16 -19.06
CA ILE A 43 8.14 -17.69 -19.70
C ILE A 43 7.84 -16.92 -20.99
N GLY A 44 6.85 -17.37 -21.78
CA GLY A 44 6.46 -16.70 -23.03
C GLY A 44 5.83 -15.33 -22.79
N ILE A 45 4.94 -15.19 -21.81
CA ILE A 45 4.28 -13.92 -21.47
C ILE A 45 5.28 -12.95 -20.83
N GLY A 46 6.17 -13.44 -19.95
CA GLY A 46 7.22 -12.62 -19.34
C GLY A 46 8.15 -11.98 -20.36
N LEU A 47 8.56 -12.75 -21.37
CA LEU A 47 9.47 -12.27 -22.41
C LEU A 47 8.82 -11.24 -23.34
N THR A 48 7.53 -11.42 -23.69
CA THR A 48 6.80 -10.46 -24.55
C THR A 48 6.55 -9.13 -23.84
N VAL A 49 6.26 -9.14 -22.55
CA VAL A 49 6.09 -7.91 -21.76
C VAL A 49 7.42 -7.16 -21.63
N LEU A 50 8.54 -7.88 -21.44
CA LEU A 50 9.85 -7.26 -21.31
C LEU A 50 10.31 -6.61 -22.63
N VAL A 51 10.04 -7.24 -23.77
CA VAL A 51 10.32 -6.67 -25.10
C VAL A 51 9.44 -5.44 -25.37
N ALA A 52 8.16 -5.48 -25.01
CA ALA A 52 7.24 -4.34 -25.21
C ALA A 52 7.67 -3.12 -24.35
N VAL A 53 8.09 -3.32 -23.11
CA VAL A 53 8.60 -2.25 -22.25
C VAL A 53 9.91 -1.68 -22.79
N ALA A 54 10.82 -2.52 -23.28
CA ALA A 54 12.07 -2.06 -23.88
C ALA A 54 11.83 -1.23 -25.16
N CYS A 55 10.86 -1.61 -26.01
CA CYS A 55 10.47 -0.85 -27.21
C CYS A 55 9.88 0.51 -26.87
N VAL A 56 9.05 0.60 -25.81
CA VAL A 56 8.46 1.89 -25.39
C VAL A 56 9.54 2.83 -24.83
N VAL A 57 10.49 2.31 -24.06
CA VAL A 57 11.61 3.11 -23.53
C VAL A 57 12.51 3.59 -24.67
N ALA A 58 12.84 2.74 -25.64
CA ALA A 58 13.64 3.10 -26.82
C ALA A 58 12.95 4.15 -27.70
N TYR A 59 11.61 4.02 -27.89
CA TYR A 59 10.82 5.01 -28.63
C TYR A 59 10.79 6.38 -27.94
N ARG A 60 10.68 6.42 -26.59
CA ARG A 60 10.72 7.66 -25.82
C ARG A 60 12.07 8.35 -25.85
N LEU A 61 13.17 7.58 -25.87
CA LEU A 61 14.53 8.12 -26.02
C LEU A 61 14.80 8.63 -27.44
N ALA A 62 14.31 7.95 -28.47
CA ALA A 62 14.46 8.40 -29.87
C ALA A 62 13.64 9.66 -30.19
N ALA A 63 12.45 9.83 -29.58
CA ALA A 63 11.60 11.01 -29.77
C ALA A 63 12.18 12.28 -29.10
N GLY A 64 13.10 12.14 -28.13
CA GLY A 64 13.75 13.26 -27.45
C GLY A 64 14.97 13.86 -28.17
N ILE A 65 15.49 13.21 -29.24
CA ILE A 65 16.73 13.62 -29.93
C ILE A 65 16.44 14.42 -31.21
N GLY A 66 15.18 14.58 -31.61
CA GLY A 66 14.77 15.13 -32.91
C GLY A 66 14.63 16.66 -33.02
N SER A 67 15.12 17.50 -32.10
CA SER A 67 14.92 18.94 -32.18
C SER A 67 16.20 19.79 -32.16
N TRP A 68 17.31 19.26 -32.68
CA TRP A 68 18.49 20.09 -32.94
C TRP A 68 18.64 20.24 -34.48
N SER A 69 17.82 21.14 -35.05
CA SER A 69 18.01 21.59 -36.42
C SER A 69 18.79 22.90 -36.37
N GLU A 70 20.06 22.78 -36.71
CA GLU A 70 20.90 23.93 -36.99
C GLU A 70 20.38 24.70 -38.18
N ASN A 71 20.23 26.02 -38.03
CA ASN A 71 20.02 26.91 -39.14
C ASN A 71 21.31 27.72 -39.31
N PRO A 72 22.02 27.63 -40.45
CA PRO A 72 23.23 28.43 -40.64
C PRO A 72 22.91 29.79 -41.22
N SER A 73 23.39 30.81 -40.53
CA SER A 73 24.03 32.00 -41.06
C SER A 73 23.31 33.02 -41.94
N ALA A 74 23.28 34.21 -41.44
CA ALA A 74 23.58 35.41 -42.24
C ALA A 74 24.38 36.38 -41.38
N ALA A 75 25.59 36.67 -41.80
CA ALA A 75 26.45 37.68 -41.19
C ALA A 75 25.85 39.07 -41.34
N ALA A 76 25.63 39.76 -40.21
CA ALA A 76 25.39 41.20 -40.20
C ALA A 76 26.33 41.84 -39.18
N THR A 77 27.00 42.88 -39.65
CA THR A 77 27.99 43.73 -39.01
C THR A 77 27.54 44.29 -37.66
N PRO A 78 28.42 44.35 -36.64
CA PRO A 78 28.02 44.76 -35.28
C PRO A 78 27.90 46.30 -35.21
N THR A 79 26.70 46.78 -35.03
CA THR A 79 26.45 48.12 -34.49
C THR A 79 26.42 47.99 -32.96
N VAL A 80 27.48 48.52 -32.31
CA VAL A 80 27.58 48.56 -30.84
C VAL A 80 26.55 49.53 -30.28
N HIS A 81 25.45 49.00 -29.77
CA HIS A 81 24.58 49.69 -28.83
C HIS A 81 24.95 49.22 -27.44
N PRO A 82 25.10 50.12 -26.43
CA PRO A 82 25.31 49.66 -25.05
C PRO A 82 24.06 48.87 -24.63
N ALA A 83 24.29 47.58 -24.34
CA ALA A 83 23.27 46.72 -23.82
C ALA A 83 22.74 47.28 -22.51
N PRO A 84 21.41 47.38 -22.30
CA PRO A 84 20.86 47.59 -20.98
C PRO A 84 21.32 46.40 -20.12
N ALA A 85 21.74 46.72 -18.89
CA ALA A 85 22.11 45.71 -17.91
C ALA A 85 21.01 44.62 -17.85
N PRO A 86 21.37 43.34 -17.78
CA PRO A 86 20.37 42.30 -17.65
C PRO A 86 19.58 42.56 -16.37
N THR A 87 18.34 43.02 -16.54
CA THR A 87 17.35 42.93 -15.49
C THR A 87 17.22 41.45 -15.26
N VAL A 88 17.78 40.95 -14.15
CA VAL A 88 17.54 39.59 -13.69
C VAL A 88 16.06 39.55 -13.41
N SER A 89 15.28 39.19 -14.42
CA SER A 89 13.93 38.72 -14.22
C SER A 89 14.08 37.42 -13.41
N SER A 90 14.02 37.58 -12.10
CA SER A 90 13.78 36.43 -11.23
C SER A 90 12.36 35.97 -11.47
N GLU A 91 12.14 35.35 -12.61
CA GLU A 91 10.99 34.47 -12.77
C GLU A 91 11.14 33.41 -11.67
N PRO A 92 10.22 33.34 -10.68
CA PRO A 92 10.32 32.31 -9.67
C PRO A 92 10.31 30.99 -10.43
N ALA A 93 11.37 30.20 -10.25
CA ALA A 93 11.44 28.86 -10.79
C ALA A 93 10.09 28.19 -10.52
N MET A 94 9.53 27.44 -11.51
CA MET A 94 8.19 26.86 -11.46
C MET A 94 8.05 25.93 -10.24
N SER A 95 7.94 26.52 -9.05
CA SER A 95 7.83 25.90 -7.74
C SER A 95 6.38 25.71 -7.32
N GLY A 96 5.40 26.05 -8.21
CA GLY A 96 3.99 25.99 -7.88
C GLY A 96 3.59 26.89 -6.71
N GLY A 97 4.37 27.96 -6.44
CA GLY A 97 4.16 28.87 -5.31
C GLY A 97 4.95 28.52 -4.04
N TYR A 98 5.71 27.43 -4.05
CA TYR A 98 6.55 27.02 -2.92
C TYR A 98 7.93 27.69 -2.98
N GLU A 99 8.48 28.05 -1.82
CA GLU A 99 9.87 28.50 -1.71
C GLU A 99 10.84 27.34 -1.96
N ILE A 100 12.02 27.65 -2.50
CA ILE A 100 13.09 26.66 -2.69
C ILE A 100 14.07 26.79 -1.54
N GLY A 101 14.28 25.72 -0.79
CA GLY A 101 15.25 25.65 0.30
C GLY A 101 16.70 25.66 -0.20
N PRO A 102 17.66 25.87 0.72
CA PRO A 102 19.08 25.93 0.39
C PRO A 102 19.64 24.60 -0.13
N ASP A 103 18.98 23.48 0.17
CA ASP A 103 19.25 22.13 -0.33
C ASP A 103 18.64 21.86 -1.72
N GLY A 104 17.90 22.83 -2.26
CA GLY A 104 17.22 22.74 -3.55
C GLY A 104 15.89 21.97 -3.48
N VAL A 105 15.43 21.55 -2.31
CA VAL A 105 14.10 20.98 -2.08
C VAL A 105 13.10 22.11 -1.82
N LEU A 106 11.85 21.92 -2.22
CA LEU A 106 10.81 22.90 -1.92
C LEU A 106 10.51 22.93 -0.43
N VAL A 107 10.37 24.12 0.13
CA VAL A 107 10.04 24.31 1.56
C VAL A 107 8.59 23.91 1.80
N ARG A 108 8.37 23.08 2.82
CA ARG A 108 7.05 22.70 3.28
C ARG A 108 6.33 23.90 3.89
N PRO A 109 5.05 24.17 3.55
CA PRO A 109 4.31 25.28 4.17
C PRO A 109 4.23 25.14 5.69
N ALA A 110 4.46 26.22 6.43
CA ALA A 110 4.53 26.22 7.89
C ALA A 110 3.22 25.72 8.55
N GLU A 111 2.08 25.98 7.94
CA GLU A 111 0.76 25.52 8.39
C GLU A 111 0.61 23.98 8.39
N PHE A 112 1.45 23.30 7.61
CA PHE A 112 1.51 21.84 7.54
C PHE A 112 2.81 21.27 8.10
N ALA A 113 3.56 22.04 8.88
CA ALA A 113 4.80 21.56 9.50
C ALA A 113 4.56 20.29 10.33
N ALA A 114 5.58 19.44 10.49
CA ALA A 114 5.42 18.14 11.17
C ALA A 114 4.91 18.26 12.60
N ASP A 115 5.29 19.33 13.32
CA ASP A 115 4.88 19.64 14.67
C ASP A 115 3.42 20.11 14.83
N THR A 116 2.74 20.42 13.70
CA THR A 116 1.30 20.72 13.72
C THR A 116 0.42 19.47 13.83
N TYR A 117 0.99 18.29 13.62
CA TYR A 117 0.27 17.01 13.72
C TYR A 117 0.39 16.41 15.10
N THR A 118 -0.73 16.08 15.72
CA THR A 118 -0.78 15.42 17.01
C THR A 118 -0.53 13.92 16.86
N LYS A 119 0.43 13.39 17.64
CA LYS A 119 0.69 11.95 17.68
C LYS A 119 -0.51 11.22 18.29
N PRO A 120 -1.03 10.16 17.64
CA PRO A 120 -2.13 9.37 18.19
C PRO A 120 -1.77 8.74 19.54
N GLU A 121 -2.76 8.64 20.43
CA GLU A 121 -2.64 7.94 21.71
C GLU A 121 -3.22 6.54 21.63
N LEU A 122 -2.56 5.57 22.30
CA LEU A 122 -3.03 4.17 22.33
C LEU A 122 -4.33 4.07 23.13
N PRO A 123 -5.45 3.60 22.52
CA PRO A 123 -6.71 3.41 23.23
C PRO A 123 -6.58 2.36 24.34
N GLU A 124 -7.32 2.51 25.45
CA GLU A 124 -7.32 1.53 26.54
C GLU A 124 -7.75 0.13 26.07
N ALA A 125 -8.76 0.05 25.20
CA ALA A 125 -9.21 -1.22 24.63
C ALA A 125 -8.08 -1.98 23.89
N ALA A 126 -7.14 -1.28 23.25
CA ALA A 126 -6.00 -1.87 22.55
C ALA A 126 -4.98 -2.55 23.49
N LYS A 127 -5.12 -2.37 24.79
CA LYS A 127 -4.26 -3.02 25.81
C LYS A 127 -4.79 -4.39 26.26
N GLU A 128 -5.94 -4.82 25.75
CA GLU A 128 -6.57 -6.08 26.13
C GLU A 128 -6.38 -7.15 25.05
N ASN A 129 -6.10 -8.39 25.47
CA ASN A 129 -6.04 -9.56 24.57
C ASN A 129 -7.46 -10.07 24.26
N THR A 130 -8.20 -9.30 23.47
CA THR A 130 -9.58 -9.58 23.04
C THR A 130 -9.74 -9.21 21.57
N GLU A 131 -10.79 -9.70 20.89
CA GLU A 131 -11.09 -9.29 19.52
C GLU A 131 -11.29 -7.78 19.41
N ARG A 132 -12.00 -7.18 20.36
CA ARG A 132 -12.17 -5.72 20.46
C ARG A 132 -10.81 -5.00 20.68
N GLY A 133 -9.91 -5.62 21.44
CA GLY A 133 -8.56 -5.10 21.63
C GLY A 133 -7.74 -5.12 20.35
N ALA A 134 -7.87 -6.19 19.55
CA ALA A 134 -7.24 -6.29 18.23
C ALA A 134 -7.79 -5.24 17.24
N GLU A 135 -9.11 -5.04 17.22
CA GLU A 135 -9.76 -4.00 16.42
C GLU A 135 -9.23 -2.61 16.77
N ALA A 136 -9.28 -2.23 18.06
CA ALA A 136 -8.80 -0.94 18.53
C ALA A 136 -7.29 -0.73 18.27
N ALA A 137 -6.48 -1.79 18.38
CA ALA A 137 -5.07 -1.75 18.05
C ALA A 137 -4.81 -1.59 16.54
N ALA A 138 -5.64 -2.22 15.70
CA ALA A 138 -5.58 -2.07 14.25
C ALA A 138 -5.97 -0.65 13.80
N GLU A 139 -7.02 -0.06 14.38
CA GLU A 139 -7.38 1.35 14.14
C GLU A 139 -6.26 2.30 14.58
N TYR A 140 -5.67 2.05 15.77
CA TYR A 140 -4.52 2.82 16.25
C TYR A 140 -3.31 2.68 15.32
N TYR A 141 -3.03 1.48 14.79
CA TYR A 141 -1.98 1.26 13.80
C TYR A 141 -2.19 2.12 12.55
N LEU A 142 -3.41 2.21 12.03
CA LEU A 142 -3.76 3.04 10.87
C LEU A 142 -3.60 4.53 11.17
N ALA A 143 -3.99 4.98 12.36
CA ALA A 143 -3.80 6.36 12.79
C ALA A 143 -2.31 6.73 12.90
N VAL A 144 -1.49 5.84 13.49
CA VAL A 144 -0.02 6.02 13.57
C VAL A 144 0.62 6.00 12.20
N ALA A 145 0.18 5.14 11.27
CA ALA A 145 0.64 5.13 9.89
C ALA A 145 0.32 6.45 9.16
N THR A 146 -0.88 7.00 9.38
CA THR A 146 -1.29 8.30 8.83
C THR A 146 -0.45 9.44 9.42
N TYR A 147 -0.18 9.42 10.73
CA TYR A 147 0.73 10.36 11.38
C TYR A 147 2.14 10.28 10.78
N ALA A 148 2.68 9.07 10.64
CA ALA A 148 4.01 8.86 10.05
C ALA A 148 4.10 9.38 8.61
N TRP A 149 3.05 9.19 7.80
CA TRP A 149 2.97 9.76 6.45
C TRP A 149 2.98 11.29 6.43
N ASN A 150 2.37 11.95 7.42
CA ASN A 150 2.30 13.40 7.48
C ASN A 150 3.52 14.04 8.15
N THR A 151 4.29 13.30 8.93
CA THR A 151 5.41 13.86 9.73
C THR A 151 6.79 13.33 9.33
N GLY A 152 6.86 12.13 8.74
CA GLY A 152 8.11 11.39 8.52
C GLY A 152 8.57 10.61 9.76
N ASP A 153 7.88 10.71 10.91
CA ASP A 153 8.23 9.96 12.12
C ASP A 153 7.68 8.53 12.05
N THR A 154 8.52 7.58 11.64
CA THR A 154 8.20 6.15 11.52
C THR A 154 8.47 5.35 12.81
N ALA A 155 9.03 5.95 13.86
CA ALA A 155 9.47 5.24 15.07
C ALA A 155 8.32 4.50 15.79
N ALA A 156 7.17 5.16 15.96
CA ALA A 156 6.01 4.52 16.58
C ALA A 156 5.44 3.40 15.72
N LEU A 157 5.40 3.58 14.40
CA LEU A 157 4.94 2.56 13.46
C LEU A 157 5.83 1.32 13.49
N ALA A 158 7.15 1.50 13.56
CA ALA A 158 8.10 0.39 13.71
C ALA A 158 7.84 -0.40 15.00
N THR A 159 7.59 0.26 16.14
CA THR A 159 7.31 -0.44 17.41
C THR A 159 6.00 -1.24 17.40
N LEU A 160 5.03 -0.87 16.57
CA LEU A 160 3.74 -1.54 16.41
C LEU A 160 3.76 -2.65 15.35
N SER A 161 4.88 -2.84 14.69
CA SER A 161 5.05 -3.78 13.59
C SER A 161 5.99 -4.92 13.99
N ASP A 162 5.76 -6.10 13.43
CA ASP A 162 6.71 -7.21 13.51
C ASP A 162 7.87 -6.95 12.54
N ASP A 163 9.10 -7.21 12.98
CA ASP A 163 10.31 -7.00 12.17
C ASP A 163 10.32 -7.85 10.89
N ALA A 164 9.66 -9.00 10.89
CA ALA A 164 9.51 -9.87 9.73
C ALA A 164 8.35 -9.45 8.81
N SER A 165 7.53 -8.45 9.20
CA SER A 165 6.39 -8.00 8.42
C SER A 165 6.82 -7.27 7.15
N GLY A 166 6.74 -7.93 5.98
CA GLY A 166 7.04 -7.32 4.70
C GLY A 166 6.14 -6.13 4.35
N PHE A 167 4.89 -6.13 4.84
CA PHE A 167 3.97 -5.01 4.71
C PHE A 167 4.46 -3.78 5.47
N ALA A 168 4.80 -3.95 6.76
CA ALA A 168 5.26 -2.86 7.60
C ALA A 168 6.60 -2.30 7.12
N GLN A 169 7.56 -3.18 6.76
CA GLN A 169 8.85 -2.77 6.19
C GLN A 169 8.67 -1.97 4.89
N SER A 170 7.78 -2.41 4.01
CA SER A 170 7.48 -1.69 2.76
C SER A 170 6.88 -0.30 3.03
N LEU A 171 5.98 -0.21 4.03
CA LEU A 171 5.34 1.04 4.43
C LEU A 171 6.35 2.03 5.02
N ILE A 172 7.16 1.59 5.98
CA ILE A 172 8.21 2.39 6.62
C ILE A 172 9.22 2.87 5.58
N ASN A 173 9.78 1.96 4.77
CA ASN A 173 10.74 2.30 3.72
C ASN A 173 10.18 3.32 2.72
N LYS A 174 8.90 3.23 2.40
CA LYS A 174 8.25 4.18 1.49
C LYS A 174 8.15 5.57 2.11
N ILE A 175 7.81 5.67 3.41
CA ILE A 175 7.78 6.94 4.14
C ILE A 175 9.19 7.53 4.22
N ASP A 176 10.18 6.75 4.65
CA ASP A 176 11.57 7.19 4.77
C ASP A 176 12.14 7.69 3.43
N ASN A 177 11.86 6.96 2.34
CA ASN A 177 12.26 7.38 1.00
C ASN A 177 11.57 8.70 0.56
N ASP A 178 10.31 8.88 0.91
CA ASP A 178 9.59 10.11 0.59
C ASP A 178 10.17 11.32 1.34
N TYR A 179 10.61 11.10 2.59
CA TYR A 179 11.19 12.16 3.41
C TYR A 179 12.71 12.36 3.22
N SER A 180 13.41 11.42 2.57
CA SER A 180 14.83 11.58 2.25
C SER A 180 15.13 12.72 1.27
N ASN A 181 14.15 13.09 0.42
CA ASN A 181 14.29 14.14 -0.59
C ASN A 181 12.97 14.91 -0.81
N GLY A 182 12.22 15.13 0.26
CA GLY A 182 10.93 15.80 0.17
C GLY A 182 10.13 15.75 1.46
N TRP A 183 8.82 15.89 1.32
CA TRP A 183 7.88 15.89 2.41
C TRP A 183 6.47 15.54 1.90
N ALA A 184 5.57 15.20 2.82
CA ALA A 184 4.16 15.03 2.53
C ALA A 184 3.29 15.66 3.62
N TYR A 185 2.05 16.04 3.27
CA TYR A 185 1.05 16.52 4.22
C TYR A 185 -0.37 16.33 3.70
N GLY A 186 -1.34 16.47 4.59
CA GLY A 186 -2.77 16.40 4.25
C GLY A 186 -3.25 15.00 3.92
N LYS A 187 -2.45 13.96 4.24
CA LYS A 187 -2.92 12.59 4.15
C LYS A 187 -3.90 12.32 5.28
N SER A 188 -5.05 11.74 4.94
CA SER A 188 -6.05 11.31 5.91
C SER A 188 -6.53 9.90 5.62
N LEU A 189 -6.94 9.21 6.67
CA LEU A 189 -7.57 7.92 6.61
C LEU A 189 -8.62 7.84 7.71
N SER A 190 -9.86 7.52 7.33
CA SER A 190 -10.99 7.31 8.22
C SER A 190 -11.48 5.88 8.07
N VAL A 191 -11.66 5.17 9.17
CA VAL A 191 -12.31 3.86 9.18
C VAL A 191 -13.82 4.09 9.09
N ASP A 192 -14.45 3.55 8.05
CA ASP A 192 -15.89 3.67 7.83
C ASP A 192 -16.63 2.58 8.60
N HIS A 193 -16.15 1.33 8.48
CA HIS A 193 -16.69 0.18 9.21
C HIS A 193 -15.77 -1.03 9.15
N VAL A 194 -15.95 -1.93 10.10
CA VAL A 194 -15.26 -3.23 10.17
C VAL A 194 -15.99 -4.21 9.24
N LEU A 195 -15.25 -4.79 8.30
CA LEU A 195 -15.73 -5.82 7.37
C LEU A 195 -15.54 -7.24 7.91
N LEU A 196 -14.47 -7.45 8.69
CA LEU A 196 -14.11 -8.73 9.26
C LEU A 196 -13.37 -8.51 10.57
N LEU A 197 -13.70 -9.34 11.57
CA LEU A 197 -12.99 -9.42 12.83
C LEU A 197 -13.09 -10.87 13.32
N GLU A 198 -12.04 -11.67 13.13
CA GLU A 198 -12.06 -13.08 13.48
C GLU A 198 -10.67 -13.62 13.84
N PRO A 199 -10.60 -14.65 14.72
CA PRO A 199 -9.37 -15.37 14.98
C PRO A 199 -8.85 -16.06 13.73
N VAL A 200 -7.54 -15.93 13.47
CA VAL A 200 -6.87 -16.60 12.35
C VAL A 200 -6.13 -17.82 12.88
N PRO A 201 -6.40 -19.03 12.33
CA PRO A 201 -5.68 -20.23 12.72
C PRO A 201 -4.18 -20.10 12.47
N ALA A 202 -3.37 -20.45 13.47
CA ALA A 202 -1.92 -20.47 13.32
C ALA A 202 -1.47 -21.37 12.17
N ASN A 203 -0.52 -20.91 11.36
CA ASN A 203 0.01 -21.64 10.22
C ASN A 203 1.55 -21.50 10.17
N GLY A 204 2.24 -22.28 10.98
CA GLY A 204 3.69 -22.29 11.05
C GLY A 204 4.28 -20.93 11.36
N SER A 205 5.24 -20.48 10.54
CA SER A 205 5.85 -19.15 10.63
C SER A 205 5.02 -18.04 9.99
N ASP A 206 4.04 -18.40 9.14
CA ASP A 206 3.31 -17.39 8.33
C ASP A 206 2.23 -16.68 9.16
N VAL A 207 1.58 -17.42 10.08
CA VAL A 207 0.59 -16.86 10.99
C VAL A 207 0.90 -17.32 12.40
N PRO A 208 1.41 -16.45 13.29
CA PRO A 208 1.65 -16.80 14.69
C PRO A 208 0.35 -17.17 15.44
N PRO A 209 0.44 -17.89 16.57
CA PRO A 209 -0.73 -18.08 17.45
C PRO A 209 -1.21 -16.75 18.02
N ASN A 210 -2.45 -16.70 18.50
CA ASN A 210 -3.12 -15.50 19.03
C ASN A 210 -3.19 -14.34 18.01
N THR A 211 -3.43 -14.66 16.76
CA THR A 211 -3.63 -13.69 15.68
C THR A 211 -5.11 -13.48 15.40
N ILE A 212 -5.52 -12.22 15.32
CA ILE A 212 -6.84 -11.77 14.88
C ILE A 212 -6.69 -11.09 13.53
N GLY A 213 -7.48 -11.53 12.55
CA GLY A 213 -7.64 -10.85 11.27
C GLY A 213 -8.65 -9.71 11.41
N VAL A 214 -8.23 -8.51 11.07
CA VAL A 214 -9.08 -7.31 11.06
C VAL A 214 -9.11 -6.75 9.66
N LYS A 215 -10.32 -6.51 9.13
CA LYS A 215 -10.51 -5.93 7.81
C LYS A 215 -11.43 -4.72 7.89
N PHE A 216 -10.98 -3.61 7.35
CA PHE A 216 -11.71 -2.34 7.34
C PHE A 216 -12.07 -1.90 5.93
N SER A 217 -13.23 -1.27 5.78
CA SER A 217 -13.49 -0.29 4.73
C SER A 217 -13.03 1.06 5.24
N VAL A 218 -12.28 1.78 4.42
CA VAL A 218 -11.73 3.08 4.78
C VAL A 218 -11.91 4.09 3.67
N THR A 219 -12.14 5.35 4.06
CA THR A 219 -12.06 6.51 3.17
C THR A 219 -10.69 7.16 3.36
N ALA A 220 -9.98 7.41 2.28
CA ALA A 220 -8.63 7.94 2.33
C ALA A 220 -8.41 9.10 1.37
N VAL A 221 -7.48 9.99 1.73
CA VAL A 221 -6.94 11.08 0.89
C VAL A 221 -5.42 10.94 0.88
N ASP A 222 -4.80 10.99 -0.28
CA ASP A 222 -3.34 10.90 -0.41
C ASP A 222 -2.62 12.21 -0.04
N GLY A 223 -3.30 13.35 -0.14
CA GLY A 223 -2.75 14.66 0.21
C GLY A 223 -1.75 15.20 -0.82
N THR A 224 -0.86 16.05 -0.34
CA THR A 224 0.20 16.68 -1.14
C THR A 224 1.56 16.08 -0.80
N LYS A 225 2.33 15.76 -1.82
CA LYS A 225 3.68 15.22 -1.72
C LYS A 225 4.65 16.05 -2.53
N CYS A 226 5.78 16.38 -1.92
CA CYS A 226 6.96 16.93 -2.59
C CYS A 226 8.01 15.81 -2.80
N SER A 227 8.67 15.83 -3.93
CA SER A 227 9.87 15.03 -4.20
C SER A 227 10.87 15.89 -4.97
N GLY A 228 11.91 16.36 -4.29
CA GLY A 228 12.83 17.37 -4.81
C GLY A 228 12.12 18.68 -5.13
N LYS A 229 11.95 18.97 -6.43
CA LYS A 229 11.24 20.16 -6.94
C LYS A 229 9.86 19.84 -7.54
N ARG A 230 9.36 18.64 -7.37
CA ARG A 230 8.09 18.20 -7.94
C ARG A 230 7.02 18.06 -6.87
N ILE A 231 5.92 18.78 -7.05
CA ILE A 231 4.71 18.66 -6.24
C ILE A 231 3.71 17.73 -6.94
N THR A 232 3.11 16.84 -6.17
CA THR A 232 1.98 16.01 -6.58
C THR A 232 0.85 16.22 -5.58
N VAL A 233 -0.31 16.65 -6.05
CA VAL A 233 -1.51 16.87 -5.23
C VAL A 233 -2.53 15.79 -5.58
N ARG A 234 -3.05 15.09 -4.57
CA ARG A 234 -4.10 14.08 -4.66
C ARG A 234 -5.05 14.24 -3.50
N ASN A 235 -5.90 15.23 -3.58
CA ASN A 235 -6.85 15.58 -2.51
C ASN A 235 -8.25 14.97 -2.73
N GLU A 236 -8.41 14.14 -3.74
CA GLU A 236 -9.65 13.40 -3.97
C GLU A 236 -9.77 12.24 -2.98
N GLU A 237 -10.95 12.11 -2.38
CA GLU A 237 -11.28 10.97 -1.53
C GLU A 237 -11.45 9.71 -2.36
N TYR A 238 -10.97 8.60 -1.84
CA TYR A 238 -11.17 7.28 -2.43
C TYR A 238 -11.44 6.23 -1.37
N GLN A 239 -12.20 5.22 -1.76
CA GLN A 239 -12.46 4.05 -0.92
C GLN A 239 -11.33 3.04 -1.07
N SER A 240 -11.01 2.39 0.03
CA SER A 240 -10.01 1.33 0.07
C SER A 240 -10.38 0.30 1.12
N THR A 241 -9.93 -0.92 0.90
CA THR A 241 -10.02 -1.99 1.88
C THR A 241 -8.65 -2.27 2.47
N ILE A 242 -8.54 -2.25 3.81
CA ILE A 242 -7.31 -2.57 4.52
C ILE A 242 -7.53 -3.82 5.38
N SER A 243 -6.65 -4.80 5.22
CA SER A 243 -6.63 -6.02 6.03
C SER A 243 -5.33 -6.06 6.84
N LEU A 244 -5.43 -6.34 8.13
CA LEU A 244 -4.31 -6.47 9.05
C LEU A 244 -4.42 -7.78 9.82
N PHE A 245 -3.29 -8.44 10.06
CA PHE A 245 -3.15 -9.50 11.04
C PHE A 245 -2.50 -8.91 12.29
N MET A 246 -3.30 -8.84 13.35
CA MET A 246 -2.88 -8.36 14.65
C MET A 246 -2.58 -9.57 15.54
N THR A 247 -1.34 -9.70 15.98
CA THR A 247 -0.89 -10.80 16.83
C THR A 247 -0.63 -10.29 18.23
N TRP A 248 -1.22 -10.98 19.25
CA TRP A 248 -0.95 -10.68 20.65
C TRP A 248 0.36 -11.34 21.07
N GLN A 249 1.38 -10.52 21.34
CA GLN A 249 2.69 -10.98 21.81
C GLN A 249 3.29 -9.95 22.78
N GLU A 250 4.02 -10.43 23.77
CA GLU A 250 4.66 -9.58 24.78
C GLU A 250 3.72 -8.57 25.44
N ASN A 251 2.48 -8.99 25.70
CA ASN A 251 1.42 -8.18 26.32
C ASN A 251 0.98 -6.95 25.51
N ARG A 252 1.08 -7.02 24.18
CA ARG A 252 0.65 -5.98 23.23
C ARG A 252 0.24 -6.57 21.90
N TRP A 253 -0.53 -5.81 21.13
CA TRP A 253 -0.84 -6.13 19.74
C TRP A 253 0.26 -5.62 18.81
N VAL A 254 0.66 -6.46 17.86
CA VAL A 254 1.66 -6.17 16.83
C VAL A 254 1.11 -6.54 15.46
N ALA A 255 1.28 -5.69 14.47
CA ALA A 255 0.90 -5.97 13.09
C ALA A 255 1.95 -6.88 12.44
N THR A 256 1.61 -8.16 12.24
CA THR A 256 2.48 -9.17 11.63
C THR A 256 2.36 -9.23 10.13
N GLN A 257 1.16 -8.94 9.59
CA GLN A 257 0.91 -8.86 8.15
C GLN A 257 -0.12 -7.78 7.85
N GLY A 258 -0.13 -7.31 6.61
CA GLY A 258 -1.13 -6.37 6.15
C GLY A 258 -1.24 -6.30 4.64
N ARG A 259 -2.38 -5.80 4.17
CA ARG A 259 -2.66 -5.55 2.77
C ARG A 259 -3.62 -4.37 2.62
N ALA A 260 -3.36 -3.50 1.66
CA ALA A 260 -4.27 -2.45 1.25
C ALA A 260 -4.68 -2.67 -0.21
N GLU A 261 -5.96 -2.58 -0.50
CA GLU A 261 -6.54 -2.74 -1.83
C GLU A 261 -7.41 -1.52 -2.12
N ALA A 262 -7.08 -0.74 -3.14
CA ALA A 262 -7.93 0.36 -3.57
C ALA A 262 -9.12 -0.21 -4.34
N ASP A 263 -10.33 0.17 -3.95
CA ASP A 263 -11.55 -0.24 -4.61
C ASP A 263 -11.71 0.57 -5.91
N GLY A 264 -11.53 -0.09 -7.07
CA GLY A 264 -11.96 0.46 -8.37
C GLY A 264 -10.99 1.40 -9.08
N ARG A 265 -9.67 1.28 -8.92
CA ARG A 265 -8.68 1.94 -9.81
C ARG A 265 -7.99 0.95 -10.71
#